data_2a80a296bb3f6545e987f6ebdeaacd86
#
_entry.id   2a80a296bb3f6545e987f6ebdeaacd86
#
_cell.length_a   1.000
_cell.length_b   1.000
_cell.length_c   1.000
_cell.angle_alpha   90.00
_cell.angle_beta   90.00
_cell.angle_gamma   90.00
#
_symmetry.space_group_name_H-M   'P 1'
#
loop_
_entity.id
_entity.type
_entity.pdbx_description
1 polymer ?
#
loop_
_entity_poly.entity_id
_entity_poly.type
_entity_poly.pdbx_seq_one_letter_code
_entity_poly.pdbx_strand_id
1 'polypeptide(L)'
;MSETVLVTGAARGIGLEIAKAFLGRGFTVFALSATLREELAALGRENPGRLFAYECDVRQEDRLAAVARDVASQAGALDVLVNNAAVYLDDKRWDLADADFEAMKTMYDVNAISPLRVTRRFIDLLLAGSRKLLVNVSSEAGSIADMTRSNEYGYCMSKAALNMASAILQNRFRGQGVKVLVLHPGWVRTDMGGAEAPIPPAASAARLCALMLKKWRPGDPLFFDLEGRRMKW
;
A
#
# COMPACT_ATOMS: atom_id res chain seq x y z
N MET A 1 4.82 -23.24 -8.16
CA MET A 1 4.61 -21.87 -8.69
C MET A 1 5.31 -20.88 -7.78
N SER A 2 5.82 -19.74 -8.31
CA SER A 2 6.39 -18.68 -7.48
C SER A 2 5.29 -18.00 -6.67
N GLU A 3 5.61 -17.50 -5.47
CA GLU A 3 4.68 -16.68 -4.69
C GLU A 3 4.37 -15.39 -5.44
N THR A 4 3.21 -14.81 -5.20
CA THR A 4 2.67 -13.69 -5.96
C THR A 4 2.40 -12.48 -5.06
N VAL A 5 2.65 -11.28 -5.58
CA VAL A 5 2.33 -10.03 -4.90
C VAL A 5 1.71 -9.02 -5.85
N LEU A 6 0.68 -8.32 -5.38
CA LEU A 6 0.14 -7.15 -6.05
C LEU A 6 0.50 -5.89 -5.27
N VAL A 7 1.04 -4.87 -5.96
CA VAL A 7 1.44 -3.59 -5.37
C VAL A 7 0.74 -2.45 -6.09
N THR A 8 0.02 -1.60 -5.38
CA THR A 8 -0.58 -0.39 -5.93
C THR A 8 0.34 0.82 -5.78
N GLY A 9 0.29 1.78 -6.71
CA GLY A 9 1.19 2.94 -6.72
C GLY A 9 2.64 2.56 -7.03
N ALA A 10 2.85 1.55 -7.88
CA ALA A 10 4.15 0.92 -8.10
C ALA A 10 5.04 1.61 -9.15
N ALA A 11 4.61 2.73 -9.77
CA ALA A 11 5.39 3.36 -10.84
C ALA A 11 6.58 4.19 -10.34
N ARG A 12 6.64 4.52 -9.06
CA ARG A 12 7.71 5.34 -8.44
C ARG A 12 7.82 5.15 -6.93
N GLY A 13 8.85 5.76 -6.34
CA GLY A 13 9.01 5.86 -4.89
C GLY A 13 9.01 4.51 -4.18
N ILE A 14 8.35 4.45 -3.03
CA ILE A 14 8.31 3.25 -2.19
C ILE A 14 7.69 2.06 -2.92
N GLY A 15 6.60 2.29 -3.69
CA GLY A 15 5.89 1.22 -4.40
C GLY A 15 6.76 0.53 -5.46
N LEU A 16 7.55 1.29 -6.23
CA LEU A 16 8.51 0.75 -7.20
C LEU A 16 9.59 -0.07 -6.50
N GLU A 17 10.13 0.44 -5.39
CA GLU A 17 11.17 -0.27 -4.65
C GLU A 17 10.63 -1.53 -3.93
N ILE A 18 9.36 -1.53 -3.50
CA ILE A 18 8.68 -2.75 -3.03
C ILE A 18 8.58 -3.77 -4.16
N ALA A 19 8.18 -3.37 -5.37
CA ALA A 19 8.11 -4.27 -6.52
C ALA A 19 9.49 -4.89 -6.83
N LYS A 20 10.56 -4.07 -6.87
CA LYS A 20 11.95 -4.54 -7.04
C LYS A 20 12.36 -5.52 -5.94
N ALA A 21 12.03 -5.22 -4.68
CA ALA A 21 12.39 -6.04 -3.54
C ALA A 21 11.70 -7.41 -3.55
N PHE A 22 10.45 -7.51 -4.02
CA PHE A 22 9.76 -8.78 -4.19
C PHE A 22 10.28 -9.57 -5.41
N LEU A 23 10.56 -8.90 -6.53
CA LEU A 23 11.20 -9.54 -7.70
C LEU A 23 12.55 -10.18 -7.32
N GLY A 24 13.39 -9.46 -6.56
CA GLY A 24 14.66 -9.97 -6.06
C GLY A 24 14.54 -11.18 -5.14
N ARG A 25 13.34 -11.44 -4.59
CA ARG A 25 13.02 -12.60 -3.75
C ARG A 25 12.30 -13.73 -4.50
N GLY A 26 12.19 -13.62 -5.81
CA GLY A 26 11.61 -14.67 -6.66
C GLY A 26 10.09 -14.61 -6.80
N PHE A 27 9.42 -13.57 -6.30
CA PHE A 27 7.98 -13.39 -6.48
C PHE A 27 7.62 -13.02 -7.93
N THR A 28 6.41 -13.37 -8.33
CA THR A 28 5.73 -12.74 -9.46
C THR A 28 5.01 -11.50 -8.96
N VAL A 29 5.22 -10.37 -9.62
CA VAL A 29 4.75 -9.05 -9.19
C VAL A 29 3.71 -8.51 -10.17
N PHE A 30 2.54 -8.14 -9.64
CA PHE A 30 1.50 -7.39 -10.34
C PHE A 30 1.55 -5.94 -9.86
N ALA A 31 1.99 -5.02 -10.72
CA ALA A 31 2.27 -3.64 -10.38
C ALA A 31 1.20 -2.71 -10.97
N LEU A 32 0.39 -2.06 -10.13
CA LEU A 32 -0.66 -1.14 -10.54
C LEU A 32 -0.23 0.31 -10.28
N SER A 33 -0.48 1.19 -11.25
CA SER A 33 -0.30 2.63 -11.09
C SER A 33 -1.27 3.41 -11.96
N ALA A 34 -1.70 4.59 -11.52
CA ALA A 34 -2.57 5.47 -12.31
C ALA A 34 -1.92 5.90 -13.63
N THR A 35 -0.59 5.98 -13.67
CA THR A 35 0.19 6.27 -14.86
C THR A 35 1.42 5.36 -14.87
N LEU A 36 1.68 4.70 -15.98
CA LEU A 36 2.92 3.95 -16.17
C LEU A 36 4.08 4.92 -16.41
N ARG A 37 5.19 4.69 -15.72
CA ARG A 37 6.43 5.43 -15.91
C ARG A 37 7.49 4.52 -16.51
N GLU A 38 8.49 5.13 -17.17
CA GLU A 38 9.56 4.40 -17.86
C GLU A 38 10.33 3.46 -16.92
N GLU A 39 10.53 3.85 -15.66
CA GLU A 39 11.24 3.03 -14.68
C GLU A 39 10.52 1.70 -14.41
N LEU A 40 9.16 1.71 -14.32
CA LEU A 40 8.39 0.49 -14.16
C LEU A 40 8.35 -0.32 -15.47
N ALA A 41 8.26 0.35 -16.62
CA ALA A 41 8.29 -0.32 -17.92
C ALA A 41 9.64 -1.01 -18.19
N ALA A 42 10.75 -0.34 -17.87
CA ALA A 42 12.09 -0.91 -17.95
C ALA A 42 12.23 -2.14 -17.04
N LEU A 43 11.78 -2.02 -15.79
CA LEU A 43 11.79 -3.14 -14.84
C LEU A 43 10.99 -4.34 -15.37
N GLY A 44 9.88 -4.10 -16.09
CA GLY A 44 9.08 -5.14 -16.73
C GLY A 44 9.84 -5.85 -17.85
N ARG A 45 10.56 -5.10 -18.69
CA ARG A 45 11.40 -5.67 -19.77
C ARG A 45 12.55 -6.51 -19.21
N GLU A 46 13.12 -6.12 -18.09
CA GLU A 46 14.19 -6.87 -17.39
C GLU A 46 13.69 -8.12 -16.68
N ASN A 47 12.38 -8.22 -16.41
CA ASN A 47 11.76 -9.31 -15.66
C ASN A 47 10.58 -9.95 -16.42
N PRO A 48 10.78 -10.46 -17.66
CA PRO A 48 9.71 -11.03 -18.47
C PRO A 48 9.07 -12.22 -17.76
N GLY A 49 7.72 -12.25 -17.78
CA GLY A 49 6.93 -13.31 -17.12
C GLY A 49 6.90 -13.25 -15.58
N ARG A 50 7.59 -12.27 -14.98
CA ARG A 50 7.63 -12.10 -13.52
C ARG A 50 7.14 -10.72 -13.04
N LEU A 51 7.15 -9.70 -13.90
CA LEU A 51 6.50 -8.41 -13.63
C LEU A 51 5.44 -8.13 -14.68
N PHE A 52 4.23 -7.85 -14.20
CA PHE A 52 3.08 -7.43 -15.00
C PHE A 52 2.65 -6.05 -14.55
N ALA A 53 2.80 -5.05 -15.42
CA ALA A 53 2.49 -3.65 -15.12
C ALA A 53 1.14 -3.25 -15.72
N TYR A 54 0.28 -2.63 -14.91
CA TYR A 54 -1.06 -2.19 -15.30
C TYR A 54 -1.25 -0.69 -15.06
N GLU A 55 -1.67 0.01 -16.08
CA GLU A 55 -2.21 1.35 -15.90
C GLU A 55 -3.62 1.25 -15.33
N CYS A 56 -3.74 1.58 -14.06
CA CYS A 56 -4.98 1.48 -13.29
C CYS A 56 -5.00 2.50 -12.16
N ASP A 57 -5.89 3.49 -12.26
CA ASP A 57 -6.22 4.32 -11.12
C ASP A 57 -7.06 3.49 -10.13
N VAL A 58 -6.63 3.42 -8.88
CA VAL A 58 -7.28 2.64 -7.82
C VAL A 58 -8.71 3.10 -7.50
N ARG A 59 -9.14 4.25 -8.02
CA ARG A 59 -10.51 4.75 -7.93
C ARG A 59 -11.44 4.14 -8.99
N GLN A 60 -10.89 3.58 -10.07
CA GLN A 60 -11.64 3.09 -11.24
C GLN A 60 -12.02 1.63 -11.07
N GLU A 61 -13.25 1.38 -10.64
CA GLU A 61 -13.78 0.04 -10.35
C GLU A 61 -13.73 -0.92 -11.54
N ASP A 62 -14.03 -0.44 -12.75
CA ASP A 62 -14.04 -1.27 -13.95
C ASP A 62 -12.62 -1.69 -14.35
N ARG A 63 -11.64 -0.77 -14.20
CA ARG A 63 -10.22 -1.07 -14.44
C ARG A 63 -9.70 -2.08 -13.42
N LEU A 64 -10.02 -1.90 -12.14
CA LEU A 64 -9.68 -2.86 -11.09
C LEU A 64 -10.29 -4.25 -11.38
N ALA A 65 -11.55 -4.30 -11.85
CA ALA A 65 -12.19 -5.56 -12.21
C ALA A 65 -11.51 -6.24 -13.41
N ALA A 66 -11.08 -5.46 -14.42
CA ALA A 66 -10.35 -6.00 -15.56
C ALA A 66 -8.98 -6.56 -15.15
N VAL A 67 -8.23 -5.82 -14.33
CA VAL A 67 -6.94 -6.29 -13.79
C VAL A 67 -7.11 -7.54 -12.93
N ALA A 68 -8.16 -7.60 -12.09
CA ALA A 68 -8.40 -8.78 -11.25
C ALA A 68 -8.65 -10.05 -12.08
N ARG A 69 -9.39 -9.94 -13.20
CA ARG A 69 -9.59 -11.07 -14.12
C ARG A 69 -8.28 -11.52 -14.76
N ASP A 70 -7.42 -10.56 -15.15
CA ASP A 70 -6.13 -10.88 -15.76
C ASP A 70 -5.18 -11.55 -14.75
N VAL A 71 -5.08 -11.01 -13.54
CA VAL A 71 -4.31 -11.63 -12.44
C VAL A 71 -4.81 -13.04 -12.13
N ALA A 72 -6.14 -13.24 -12.10
CA ALA A 72 -6.74 -14.56 -11.90
C ALA A 72 -6.33 -15.55 -13.01
N SER A 73 -6.34 -15.10 -14.25
CA SER A 73 -5.93 -15.90 -15.42
C SER A 73 -4.44 -16.27 -15.38
N GLN A 74 -3.58 -15.36 -14.94
CA GLN A 74 -2.14 -15.56 -14.95
C GLN A 74 -1.61 -16.33 -13.74
N ALA A 75 -2.18 -16.12 -12.55
CA ALA A 75 -1.64 -16.67 -11.31
C ALA A 75 -2.65 -17.53 -10.52
N GLY A 76 -3.94 -17.33 -10.69
CA GLY A 76 -4.99 -18.03 -9.92
C GLY A 76 -5.07 -17.67 -8.44
N ALA A 77 -4.03 -17.09 -7.86
CA ALA A 77 -3.97 -16.70 -6.45
C ALA A 77 -3.06 -15.50 -6.21
N LEU A 78 -3.26 -14.80 -5.10
CA LEU A 78 -2.34 -13.79 -4.55
C LEU A 78 -1.91 -14.19 -3.15
N ASP A 79 -0.60 -14.14 -2.89
CA ASP A 79 -0.05 -14.39 -1.55
C ASP A 79 -0.01 -13.10 -0.72
N VAL A 80 0.29 -11.96 -1.38
CA VAL A 80 0.41 -10.65 -0.74
C VAL A 80 -0.32 -9.59 -1.58
N LEU A 81 -1.15 -8.78 -0.93
CA LEU A 81 -1.78 -7.59 -1.50
C LEU A 81 -1.27 -6.35 -0.77
N VAL A 82 -0.57 -5.44 -1.48
CA VAL A 82 0.00 -4.22 -0.91
C VAL A 82 -0.72 -2.98 -1.44
N ASN A 83 -1.56 -2.37 -0.61
CA ASN A 83 -2.14 -1.06 -0.83
C ASN A 83 -1.11 0.02 -0.43
N ASN A 84 -0.33 0.48 -1.42
CA ASN A 84 0.66 1.53 -1.24
C ASN A 84 0.28 2.85 -1.94
N ALA A 85 -0.58 2.83 -2.95
CA ALA A 85 -1.04 4.04 -3.63
C ALA A 85 -1.59 5.06 -2.63
N ALA A 86 -1.06 6.28 -2.69
CA ALA A 86 -1.51 7.38 -1.85
C ALA A 86 -1.19 8.73 -2.51
N VAL A 87 -1.92 9.77 -2.11
CA VAL A 87 -1.66 11.16 -2.46
C VAL A 87 -1.57 12.01 -1.20
N TYR A 88 -0.78 13.07 -1.29
CA TYR A 88 -0.63 14.10 -0.28
C TYR A 88 -0.84 15.44 -0.96
N LEU A 89 -1.90 16.15 -0.58
CA LEU A 89 -2.35 17.38 -1.22
C LEU A 89 -2.47 18.55 -0.21
N ASP A 90 -2.21 18.30 1.08
CA ASP A 90 -2.17 19.38 2.07
C ASP A 90 -0.94 20.28 1.83
N ASP A 91 -1.09 21.57 1.98
CA ASP A 91 0.04 22.48 2.12
C ASP A 91 0.38 22.68 3.61
N LYS A 92 1.59 22.37 4.00
CA LYS A 92 2.05 22.46 5.40
C LYS A 92 2.00 23.90 5.99
N ARG A 93 1.87 24.90 5.12
CA ARG A 93 1.74 26.32 5.50
C ARG A 93 0.29 26.72 5.80
N TRP A 94 -0.69 25.88 5.41
CA TRP A 94 -2.08 26.19 5.58
C TRP A 94 -2.54 26.03 7.03
N ASP A 95 -3.31 27.02 7.49
CA ASP A 95 -4.09 26.93 8.71
C ASP A 95 -5.47 26.33 8.38
N LEU A 96 -6.30 26.11 9.37
CA LEU A 96 -7.67 25.63 9.20
C LEU A 96 -8.50 26.54 8.28
N ALA A 97 -8.25 27.84 8.30
CA ALA A 97 -8.91 28.80 7.42
C ALA A 97 -8.61 28.61 5.93
N ASP A 98 -7.46 28.00 5.60
CA ASP A 98 -7.00 27.77 4.23
C ASP A 98 -7.31 26.33 3.74
N ALA A 99 -8.00 25.51 4.54
CA ALA A 99 -8.20 24.10 4.25
C ALA A 99 -8.96 23.88 2.94
N ASP A 100 -8.35 23.15 2.00
CA ASP A 100 -8.97 22.72 0.75
C ASP A 100 -9.76 21.43 0.95
N PHE A 101 -11.08 21.55 1.13
CA PHE A 101 -11.96 20.41 1.34
C PHE A 101 -12.07 19.48 0.13
N GLU A 102 -11.85 19.94 -1.10
CA GLU A 102 -11.86 19.09 -2.29
C GLU A 102 -10.55 18.25 -2.36
N ALA A 103 -9.42 18.85 -2.01
CA ALA A 103 -8.17 18.10 -1.81
C ALA A 103 -8.32 17.06 -0.69
N MET A 104 -8.99 17.40 0.43
CA MET A 104 -9.26 16.46 1.51
C MET A 104 -10.13 15.28 1.06
N LYS A 105 -11.21 15.53 0.30
CA LYS A 105 -12.05 14.47 -0.28
C LYS A 105 -11.23 13.55 -1.21
N THR A 106 -10.37 14.14 -2.03
CA THR A 106 -9.47 13.39 -2.92
C THR A 106 -8.51 12.50 -2.12
N MET A 107 -7.88 13.05 -1.08
CA MET A 107 -7.01 12.26 -0.21
C MET A 107 -7.77 11.14 0.50
N TYR A 108 -8.99 11.40 0.97
CA TYR A 108 -9.82 10.38 1.60
C TYR A 108 -10.19 9.26 0.62
N ASP A 109 -10.57 9.62 -0.61
CA ASP A 109 -10.94 8.66 -1.66
C ASP A 109 -9.76 7.77 -2.06
N VAL A 110 -8.58 8.36 -2.30
CA VAL A 110 -7.38 7.61 -2.70
C VAL A 110 -6.78 6.83 -1.53
N ASN A 111 -6.59 7.47 -0.37
CA ASN A 111 -5.79 6.91 0.72
C ASN A 111 -6.58 5.95 1.62
N ALA A 112 -7.91 6.09 1.72
CA ALA A 112 -8.75 5.30 2.63
C ALA A 112 -9.78 4.42 1.90
N ILE A 113 -10.54 4.98 0.96
CA ILE A 113 -11.59 4.23 0.26
C ILE A 113 -11.01 3.30 -0.80
N SER A 114 -10.02 3.75 -1.59
CA SER A 114 -9.44 2.93 -2.65
C SER A 114 -8.77 1.65 -2.16
N PRO A 115 -8.07 1.60 -1.02
CA PRO A 115 -7.66 0.33 -0.41
C PRO A 115 -8.80 -0.67 -0.18
N LEU A 116 -10.00 -0.19 0.15
CA LEU A 116 -11.19 -1.06 0.25
C LEU A 116 -11.68 -1.54 -1.12
N ARG A 117 -11.69 -0.65 -2.15
CA ARG A 117 -12.02 -1.04 -3.53
C ARG A 117 -11.07 -2.12 -4.05
N VAL A 118 -9.76 -1.89 -3.90
CA VAL A 118 -8.73 -2.86 -4.30
C VAL A 118 -8.92 -4.16 -3.53
N THR A 119 -9.03 -4.11 -2.20
CA THR A 119 -9.22 -5.32 -1.38
C THR A 119 -10.46 -6.09 -1.82
N ARG A 120 -11.59 -5.42 -2.07
CA ARG A 120 -12.83 -6.06 -2.55
C ARG A 120 -12.63 -6.81 -3.86
N ARG A 121 -11.84 -6.28 -4.79
CA ARG A 121 -11.61 -6.88 -6.11
C ARG A 121 -10.64 -8.06 -6.08
N PHE A 122 -9.73 -8.08 -5.13
CA PHE A 122 -8.67 -9.08 -5.07
C PHE A 122 -8.78 -10.04 -3.87
N ILE A 123 -9.82 -9.90 -3.03
CA ILE A 123 -9.92 -10.70 -1.80
C ILE A 123 -10.03 -12.19 -2.06
N ASP A 124 -10.78 -12.61 -3.09
CA ASP A 124 -10.94 -14.02 -3.41
C ASP A 124 -9.60 -14.65 -3.87
N LEU A 125 -8.81 -13.90 -4.64
CA LEU A 125 -7.45 -14.31 -5.02
C LEU A 125 -6.53 -14.38 -3.80
N LEU A 126 -6.64 -13.45 -2.86
CA LEU A 126 -5.87 -13.44 -1.62
C LEU A 126 -6.26 -14.63 -0.73
N LEU A 127 -7.54 -14.98 -0.68
CA LEU A 127 -8.04 -16.14 0.07
C LEU A 127 -7.58 -17.47 -0.56
N ALA A 128 -7.34 -17.50 -1.86
CA ALA A 128 -6.74 -18.64 -2.56
C ALA A 128 -5.22 -18.76 -2.35
N GLY A 129 -4.56 -17.66 -1.97
CA GLY A 129 -3.12 -17.63 -1.74
C GLY A 129 -2.66 -18.35 -0.48
N SER A 130 -1.37 -18.63 -0.40
CA SER A 130 -0.77 -19.35 0.72
C SER A 130 -0.48 -18.45 1.93
N ARG A 131 -0.05 -17.20 1.71
CA ARG A 131 0.28 -16.25 2.79
C ARG A 131 -0.92 -15.52 3.35
N LYS A 132 -1.91 -15.22 2.50
CA LYS A 132 -3.12 -14.48 2.84
C LYS A 132 -2.83 -13.16 3.57
N LEU A 133 -1.84 -12.41 3.04
CA LEU A 133 -1.34 -11.19 3.66
C LEU A 133 -1.86 -9.94 2.94
N LEU A 134 -2.68 -9.14 3.63
CA LEU A 134 -3.11 -7.81 3.20
C LEU A 134 -2.27 -6.75 3.91
N VAL A 135 -1.62 -5.88 3.15
CA VAL A 135 -0.77 -4.80 3.68
C VAL A 135 -1.32 -3.44 3.26
N ASN A 136 -1.53 -2.57 4.23
CA ASN A 136 -1.87 -1.17 4.00
C ASN A 136 -0.70 -0.28 4.42
N VAL A 137 -0.08 0.43 3.47
CA VAL A 137 0.97 1.41 3.77
C VAL A 137 0.32 2.69 4.30
N SER A 138 0.40 2.86 5.62
CA SER A 138 -0.14 3.99 6.35
C SER A 138 0.95 5.00 6.72
N SER A 139 0.79 5.68 7.82
CA SER A 139 1.73 6.68 8.34
C SER A 139 1.55 6.82 9.85
N GLU A 140 2.57 7.33 10.56
CA GLU A 140 2.43 7.84 11.92
C GLU A 140 1.35 8.93 12.01
N ALA A 141 1.16 9.69 10.90
CA ALA A 141 0.11 10.69 10.79
C ALA A 141 -1.31 10.12 10.96
N GLY A 142 -1.50 8.81 10.85
CA GLY A 142 -2.76 8.14 11.13
C GLY A 142 -2.94 7.71 12.59
N SER A 143 -1.95 7.94 13.47
CA SER A 143 -2.05 7.66 14.90
C SER A 143 -2.71 8.83 15.63
N ILE A 144 -3.89 8.62 16.20
CA ILE A 144 -4.56 9.64 17.02
C ILE A 144 -3.86 9.77 18.38
N ALA A 145 -3.38 8.64 18.92
CA ALA A 145 -2.76 8.60 20.24
C ALA A 145 -1.41 9.34 20.31
N ASP A 146 -0.68 9.38 19.20
CA ASP A 146 0.65 10.00 19.13
C ASP A 146 0.64 11.28 18.25
N MET A 147 -0.56 11.86 17.98
CA MET A 147 -0.71 13.04 17.13
C MET A 147 -0.12 14.30 17.77
N THR A 148 0.79 14.94 17.07
CA THR A 148 1.43 16.22 17.48
C THR A 148 1.34 17.30 16.41
N ARG A 149 0.80 16.98 15.21
CA ARG A 149 0.67 17.93 14.12
C ARG A 149 -0.48 18.91 14.39
N SER A 150 -0.30 20.15 13.97
CA SER A 150 -1.31 21.21 14.08
C SER A 150 -2.03 21.53 12.77
N ASN A 151 -1.63 20.88 11.68
CA ASN A 151 -2.16 21.04 10.32
C ASN A 151 -2.16 19.69 9.57
N GLU A 152 -2.23 19.69 8.24
CA GLU A 152 -2.26 18.47 7.41
C GLU A 152 -3.52 17.61 7.67
N TYR A 153 -4.68 18.29 7.83
CA TYR A 153 -5.95 17.66 8.19
C TYR A 153 -6.35 16.53 7.24
N GLY A 154 -6.26 16.77 5.93
CA GLY A 154 -6.69 15.80 4.92
C GLY A 154 -5.86 14.52 4.95
N TYR A 155 -4.56 14.65 5.01
CA TYR A 155 -3.67 13.50 5.06
C TYR A 155 -3.82 12.70 6.36
N CYS A 156 -3.75 13.37 7.51
CA CYS A 156 -3.86 12.72 8.81
C CYS A 156 -5.20 11.98 8.95
N MET A 157 -6.31 12.65 8.63
CA MET A 157 -7.65 12.04 8.67
C MET A 157 -7.77 10.84 7.71
N SER A 158 -7.21 10.94 6.50
CA SER A 158 -7.26 9.84 5.53
C SER A 158 -6.46 8.61 6.02
N LYS A 159 -5.31 8.83 6.67
CA LYS A 159 -4.51 7.74 7.21
C LYS A 159 -5.12 7.12 8.48
N ALA A 160 -5.77 7.92 9.33
CA ALA A 160 -6.56 7.40 10.45
C ALA A 160 -7.76 6.57 9.97
N ALA A 161 -8.43 7.01 8.90
CA ALA A 161 -9.52 6.25 8.27
C ALA A 161 -9.02 4.92 7.68
N LEU A 162 -7.85 4.90 7.03
CA LEU A 162 -7.21 3.67 6.55
C LEU A 162 -6.88 2.72 7.70
N ASN A 163 -6.39 3.24 8.83
CA ASN A 163 -6.11 2.47 10.03
C ASN A 163 -7.38 1.80 10.56
N MET A 164 -8.48 2.55 10.67
CA MET A 164 -9.79 2.01 11.07
C MET A 164 -10.29 0.94 10.09
N ALA A 165 -10.24 1.21 8.79
CA ALA A 165 -10.62 0.24 7.76
C ALA A 165 -9.81 -1.05 7.87
N SER A 166 -8.51 -0.95 8.16
CA SER A 166 -7.61 -2.09 8.33
C SER A 166 -8.01 -2.97 9.52
N ALA A 167 -8.39 -2.35 10.65
CA ALA A 167 -8.86 -3.06 11.83
C ALA A 167 -10.17 -3.82 11.54
N ILE A 168 -11.10 -3.18 10.82
CA ILE A 168 -12.38 -3.81 10.40
C ILE A 168 -12.11 -4.98 9.44
N LEU A 169 -11.22 -4.82 8.45
CA LEU A 169 -10.83 -5.89 7.52
C LEU A 169 -10.21 -7.07 8.26
N GLN A 170 -9.34 -6.82 9.25
CA GLN A 170 -8.78 -7.91 10.06
C GLN A 170 -9.88 -8.67 10.81
N ASN A 171 -10.82 -7.96 11.44
CA ASN A 171 -11.93 -8.61 12.14
C ASN A 171 -12.80 -9.43 11.18
N ARG A 172 -13.07 -8.90 9.98
CA ARG A 172 -13.90 -9.56 8.95
C ARG A 172 -13.27 -10.85 8.42
N PHE A 173 -11.95 -10.86 8.18
CA PHE A 173 -11.28 -11.94 7.49
C PHE A 173 -10.37 -12.81 8.37
N ARG A 174 -10.27 -12.53 9.67
CA ARG A 174 -9.47 -13.33 10.63
C ARG A 174 -9.82 -14.80 10.59
N GLY A 175 -11.10 -15.16 10.58
CA GLY A 175 -11.57 -16.54 10.55
C GLY A 175 -11.25 -17.28 9.25
N GLN A 176 -10.88 -16.56 8.18
CA GLN A 176 -10.46 -17.10 6.89
C GLN A 176 -8.93 -17.15 6.72
N GLY A 177 -8.19 -16.84 7.79
CA GLY A 177 -6.73 -16.91 7.84
C GLY A 177 -6.02 -15.67 7.30
N VAL A 178 -6.73 -14.60 6.93
CA VAL A 178 -6.09 -13.37 6.46
C VAL A 178 -5.44 -12.63 7.61
N LYS A 179 -4.19 -12.22 7.40
CA LYS A 179 -3.50 -11.25 8.23
C LYS A 179 -3.51 -9.89 7.55
N VAL A 180 -3.91 -8.86 8.28
CA VAL A 180 -3.75 -7.46 7.86
C VAL A 180 -2.55 -6.85 8.57
N LEU A 181 -1.67 -6.17 7.82
CA LEU A 181 -0.61 -5.33 8.36
C LEU A 181 -0.86 -3.88 7.96
N VAL A 182 -0.62 -2.99 8.90
CA VAL A 182 -0.59 -1.54 8.70
C VAL A 182 0.85 -1.11 8.95
N LEU A 183 1.51 -0.55 7.95
CA LEU A 183 2.93 -0.26 8.02
C LEU A 183 3.20 1.23 7.82
N HIS A 184 3.94 1.85 8.75
CA HIS A 184 4.50 3.17 8.56
C HIS A 184 5.86 3.05 7.87
N PRO A 185 6.05 3.65 6.67
CA PRO A 185 7.26 3.50 5.86
C PRO A 185 8.44 4.36 6.33
N GLY A 186 8.27 5.14 7.42
CA GLY A 186 9.19 6.18 7.82
C GLY A 186 9.04 7.46 6.98
N TRP A 187 9.87 8.48 7.25
CA TRP A 187 9.95 9.67 6.41
C TRP A 187 10.92 9.40 5.26
N VAL A 188 10.36 9.15 4.08
CA VAL A 188 11.07 8.60 2.93
C VAL A 188 11.26 9.64 1.84
N ARG A 189 12.45 9.74 1.26
CA ARG A 189 12.84 10.65 0.20
C ARG A 189 12.19 10.30 -1.13
N THR A 190 10.99 10.84 -1.32
CA THR A 190 10.13 10.66 -2.50
C THR A 190 9.55 12.02 -2.88
N ASP A 191 8.83 12.10 -3.99
CA ASP A 191 8.11 13.34 -4.37
C ASP A 191 7.15 13.80 -3.25
N MET A 192 6.60 12.87 -2.48
CA MET A 192 5.71 13.17 -1.33
C MET A 192 6.50 13.59 -0.09
N GLY A 193 7.61 12.91 0.21
CA GLY A 193 8.36 13.14 1.45
C GLY A 193 9.36 14.30 1.37
N GLY A 194 9.70 14.74 0.14
CA GLY A 194 10.66 15.80 -0.10
C GLY A 194 12.13 15.35 -0.04
N ALA A 195 13.03 16.25 -0.45
CA ALA A 195 14.47 15.99 -0.53
C ALA A 195 15.15 15.81 0.84
N GLU A 196 14.61 16.46 1.86
CA GLU A 196 15.15 16.44 3.24
C GLU A 196 14.86 15.15 4.00
N ALA A 197 14.01 14.27 3.43
CA ALA A 197 13.67 13.02 4.09
C ALA A 197 14.93 12.12 4.22
N PRO A 198 15.17 11.56 5.43
CA PRO A 198 16.43 10.88 5.72
C PRO A 198 16.50 9.47 5.10
N ILE A 199 15.36 8.85 4.80
CA ILE A 199 15.32 7.44 4.40
C ILE A 199 15.25 7.33 2.87
N PRO A 200 16.20 6.67 2.21
CA PRO A 200 16.08 6.34 0.79
C PRO A 200 14.90 5.38 0.53
N PRO A 201 14.17 5.49 -0.59
CA PRO A 201 13.04 4.59 -0.91
C PRO A 201 13.41 3.11 -0.87
N ALA A 202 14.56 2.74 -1.41
CA ALA A 202 15.05 1.35 -1.40
C ALA A 202 15.27 0.81 0.01
N ALA A 203 15.80 1.64 0.94
CA ALA A 203 16.01 1.22 2.32
C ALA A 203 14.69 1.01 3.06
N SER A 204 13.71 1.90 2.85
CA SER A 204 12.36 1.74 3.38
C SER A 204 11.71 0.46 2.85
N ALA A 205 11.69 0.27 1.52
CA ALA A 205 11.09 -0.90 0.89
C ALA A 205 11.73 -2.20 1.35
N ALA A 206 13.05 -2.26 1.49
CA ALA A 206 13.76 -3.44 1.98
C ALA A 206 13.29 -3.86 3.39
N ARG A 207 13.13 -2.89 4.30
CA ARG A 207 12.63 -3.13 5.68
C ARG A 207 11.17 -3.52 5.67
N LEU A 208 10.31 -2.81 4.90
CA LEU A 208 8.89 -3.16 4.74
C LEU A 208 8.73 -4.60 4.23
N CYS A 209 9.47 -4.99 3.17
CA CYS A 209 9.42 -6.34 2.64
C CYS A 209 9.91 -7.38 3.67
N ALA A 210 10.93 -7.07 4.46
CA ALA A 210 11.37 -7.95 5.53
C ALA A 210 10.28 -8.17 6.59
N LEU A 211 9.52 -7.12 6.94
CA LEU A 211 8.36 -7.22 7.83
C LEU A 211 7.23 -8.04 7.20
N MET A 212 6.87 -7.76 5.94
CA MET A 212 5.81 -8.48 5.22
C MET A 212 6.08 -9.99 5.13
N LEU A 213 7.35 -10.38 5.02
CA LEU A 213 7.75 -11.78 4.86
C LEU A 213 7.96 -12.54 6.19
N LYS A 214 7.79 -11.89 7.34
CA LYS A 214 7.74 -12.60 8.63
C LYS A 214 6.54 -13.55 8.68
N LYS A 215 6.60 -14.52 9.58
CA LYS A 215 5.45 -15.38 9.90
C LYS A 215 4.47 -14.59 10.80
N TRP A 216 3.35 -14.24 10.26
CA TRP A 216 2.28 -13.55 10.98
C TRP A 216 1.10 -14.49 11.26
N ARG A 217 0.40 -14.23 12.37
CA ARG A 217 -0.88 -14.87 12.71
C ARG A 217 -2.00 -13.83 12.66
N PRO A 218 -3.23 -14.21 12.31
CA PRO A 218 -4.36 -13.26 12.30
C PRO A 218 -4.61 -12.53 13.63
N GLY A 219 -4.14 -13.08 14.75
CA GLY A 219 -4.25 -12.48 16.10
C GLY A 219 -3.14 -11.50 16.47
N ASP A 220 -2.05 -11.44 15.70
CA ASP A 220 -0.93 -10.54 16.01
C ASP A 220 -1.34 -9.07 15.83
N PRO A 221 -0.66 -8.12 16.51
CA PRO A 221 -0.87 -6.68 16.30
C PRO A 221 -0.82 -6.29 14.83
N LEU A 222 -1.43 -5.16 14.47
CA LEU A 222 -1.58 -4.75 13.07
C LEU A 222 -0.61 -3.65 12.67
N PHE A 223 -0.38 -2.64 13.52
CA PHE A 223 0.30 -1.41 13.16
C PHE A 223 1.75 -1.39 13.65
N PHE A 224 2.68 -1.22 12.69
CA PHE A 224 4.12 -1.26 12.96
C PHE A 224 4.88 -0.17 12.18
N ASP A 225 5.98 0.29 12.77
CA ASP A 225 6.99 1.09 12.07
C ASP A 225 7.99 0.20 11.27
N LEU A 226 8.97 0.84 10.63
CA LEU A 226 10.00 0.16 9.83
C LEU A 226 10.91 -0.79 10.64
N GLU A 227 11.07 -0.56 11.92
CA GLU A 227 11.85 -1.39 12.82
C GLU A 227 11.03 -2.56 13.35
N GLY A 228 9.74 -2.62 13.03
CA GLY A 228 8.82 -3.64 13.50
C GLY A 228 8.36 -3.41 14.94
N ARG A 229 8.48 -2.17 15.46
CA ARG A 229 7.91 -1.77 16.74
C ARG A 229 6.42 -1.50 16.56
N ARG A 230 5.64 -1.97 17.52
CA ARG A 230 4.18 -1.71 17.53
C ARG A 230 3.91 -0.22 17.70
N MET A 231 3.09 0.33 16.81
CA MET A 231 2.58 1.69 16.90
C MET A 231 1.22 1.73 17.60
N LYS A 232 0.87 2.85 18.18
CA LYS A 232 -0.48 3.12 18.70
C LYS A 232 -1.38 3.62 17.56
N TRP A 233 -2.70 3.46 17.78
CA TRP A 233 -3.73 3.97 16.86
C TRP A 233 -3.99 5.47 17.02
#